data_0fe8c335bc90c0819e6862a8462936b2
#
_entry.id   0fe8c335bc90c0819e6862a8462936b2
#
_cell.length_a   1.000
_cell.length_b   1.000
_cell.length_c   1.000
_cell.angle_alpha   90.00
_cell.angle_beta   90.00
_cell.angle_gamma   90.00
#
_symmetry.space_group_name_H-M   'P 1'
#
loop_
_entity.id
_entity.type
_entity.pdbx_description
1 polymer ?
#
loop_
_entity_poly.entity_id
_entity_poly.type
_entity_poly.pdbx_seq_one_letter_code
_entity_poly.pdbx_strand_id
1 'polypeptide(L)'
;RSENTRKAYARDLLDFCQTIYRTTDLRKALSRFLSLSEVEAGMTLTKFRQLLRERGAQPATINRKLSALRAFVDHARKRGIVNWRVTDLVKGEKQRTDPKERIRQHLPAVTAEGIAEALRKVLDAFPERGLQSLRDKTIVALMALHGLRRVEVARLSLSDLIDEPDGVFSLRIWGKGDKFRVIKLVAETTKLLKRYLAALKRAKIEPKQDALGVPVFVSLRKSKGKRLTLTQLNNIVDAALAKAGIKRKGLSCHSLRHCFGTLAATSVPIPDLAAYLGHSNIATTGLYAHAVNAVNPADAVSELVLEAA
;
A
#
# COMPACT_ATOMS: atom_id res chain seq x y z
N ARG A 1 -9.79 -8.92 -12.20
CA ARG A 1 -9.54 -8.11 -10.99
C ARG A 1 -8.80 -8.93 -9.95
N SER A 2 -7.94 -8.29 -9.13
CA SER A 2 -7.19 -9.00 -8.09
C SER A 2 -8.11 -9.67 -7.05
N GLU A 3 -7.64 -10.72 -6.39
CA GLU A 3 -8.39 -11.44 -5.34
C GLU A 3 -8.81 -10.50 -4.21
N ASN A 4 -7.94 -9.59 -3.78
CA ASN A 4 -8.25 -8.59 -2.76
C ASN A 4 -9.38 -7.65 -3.18
N THR A 5 -9.42 -7.24 -4.46
CA THR A 5 -10.52 -6.42 -5.00
C THR A 5 -11.83 -7.21 -5.00
N ARG A 6 -11.79 -8.51 -5.35
CA ARG A 6 -12.97 -9.37 -5.29
C ARG A 6 -13.50 -9.53 -3.88
N LYS A 7 -12.62 -9.80 -2.90
CA LYS A 7 -12.99 -9.90 -1.47
C LYS A 7 -13.56 -8.59 -0.92
N ALA A 8 -13.00 -7.44 -1.31
CA ALA A 8 -13.51 -6.14 -0.90
C ALA A 8 -14.91 -5.88 -1.50
N TYR A 9 -15.09 -6.14 -2.78
CA TYR A 9 -16.37 -5.96 -3.46
C TYR A 9 -17.44 -6.92 -2.93
N ALA A 10 -17.10 -8.17 -2.63
CA ALA A 10 -18.04 -9.10 -2.01
C ALA A 10 -18.57 -8.57 -0.66
N ARG A 11 -17.67 -8.02 0.18
CA ARG A 11 -18.07 -7.36 1.45
C ARG A 11 -18.93 -6.13 1.22
N ASP A 12 -18.63 -5.32 0.21
CA ASP A 12 -19.40 -4.13 -0.08
C ASP A 12 -20.80 -4.45 -0.63
N LEU A 13 -20.92 -5.50 -1.45
CA LEU A 13 -22.21 -6.02 -1.91
C LEU A 13 -23.02 -6.62 -0.75
N LEU A 14 -22.36 -7.33 0.17
CA LEU A 14 -23.04 -7.85 1.37
C LEU A 14 -23.58 -6.72 2.24
N ASP A 15 -22.80 -5.67 2.48
CA ASP A 15 -23.26 -4.48 3.23
C ASP A 15 -24.45 -3.79 2.53
N PHE A 16 -24.44 -3.70 1.20
CA PHE A 16 -25.60 -3.21 0.44
C PHE A 16 -26.85 -4.09 0.68
N CYS A 17 -26.70 -5.42 0.57
CA CYS A 17 -27.82 -6.34 0.79
C CYS A 17 -28.36 -6.26 2.22
N GLN A 18 -27.49 -6.19 3.21
CA GLN A 18 -27.87 -6.04 4.63
C GLN A 18 -28.55 -4.69 4.90
N THR A 19 -28.03 -3.62 4.30
CA THR A 19 -28.54 -2.26 4.53
C THR A 19 -29.91 -2.04 3.89
N ILE A 20 -30.10 -2.50 2.66
CA ILE A 20 -31.31 -2.23 1.87
C ILE A 20 -32.36 -3.32 2.03
N TYR A 21 -31.94 -4.58 1.98
CA TYR A 21 -32.86 -5.73 1.96
C TYR A 21 -32.91 -6.49 3.29
N ARG A 22 -32.10 -6.08 4.29
CA ARG A 22 -32.00 -6.70 5.61
C ARG A 22 -31.74 -8.21 5.56
N THR A 23 -30.93 -8.65 4.60
CA THR A 23 -30.59 -10.06 4.38
C THR A 23 -29.12 -10.27 4.10
N THR A 24 -28.60 -11.44 4.46
CA THR A 24 -27.26 -11.92 4.10
C THR A 24 -27.26 -12.80 2.84
N ASP A 25 -28.44 -13.14 2.33
CA ASP A 25 -28.58 -13.87 1.07
C ASP A 25 -28.31 -12.93 -0.11
N LEU A 26 -27.02 -12.90 -0.51
CA LEU A 26 -26.54 -12.11 -1.63
C LEU A 26 -27.27 -12.43 -2.93
N ARG A 27 -27.55 -13.72 -3.18
CA ARG A 27 -28.14 -14.15 -4.44
C ARG A 27 -29.54 -13.57 -4.59
N LYS A 28 -30.38 -13.77 -3.57
CA LYS A 28 -31.77 -13.30 -3.53
C LYS A 28 -31.85 -11.77 -3.59
N ALA A 29 -31.03 -11.08 -2.78
CA ALA A 29 -31.04 -9.63 -2.72
C ALA A 29 -30.56 -8.97 -4.02
N LEU A 30 -29.47 -9.47 -4.59
CA LEU A 30 -28.90 -8.92 -5.83
C LEU A 30 -29.78 -9.24 -7.04
N SER A 31 -30.41 -10.42 -7.10
CA SER A 31 -31.41 -10.73 -8.14
C SER A 31 -32.60 -9.77 -8.06
N ARG A 32 -33.12 -9.53 -6.83
CA ARG A 32 -34.19 -8.54 -6.62
C ARG A 32 -33.76 -7.12 -7.06
N PHE A 33 -32.51 -6.73 -6.78
CA PHE A 33 -32.00 -5.43 -7.20
C PHE A 33 -31.93 -5.31 -8.74
N LEU A 34 -31.49 -6.38 -9.44
CA LEU A 34 -31.42 -6.38 -10.89
C LEU A 34 -32.80 -6.45 -11.58
N SER A 35 -33.87 -6.91 -10.90
CA SER A 35 -35.23 -6.90 -11.44
C SER A 35 -35.96 -5.54 -11.30
N LEU A 36 -35.35 -4.56 -10.63
CA LEU A 36 -35.92 -3.23 -10.51
C LEU A 36 -35.87 -2.48 -11.84
N SER A 37 -36.87 -1.64 -12.05
CA SER A 37 -36.81 -0.61 -13.10
C SER A 37 -35.66 0.36 -12.85
N GLU A 38 -35.27 1.09 -13.87
CA GLU A 38 -34.20 2.11 -13.77
C GLU A 38 -34.48 3.13 -12.67
N VAL A 39 -35.73 3.60 -12.57
CA VAL A 39 -36.16 4.57 -11.55
C VAL A 39 -36.06 4.00 -10.15
N GLU A 40 -36.58 2.80 -9.92
CA GLU A 40 -36.54 2.12 -8.62
C GLU A 40 -35.11 1.78 -8.19
N ALA A 41 -34.25 1.37 -9.15
CA ALA A 41 -32.83 1.15 -8.90
C ALA A 41 -32.14 2.46 -8.48
N GLY A 42 -32.45 3.59 -9.14
CA GLY A 42 -31.96 4.91 -8.79
C GLY A 42 -32.36 5.34 -7.37
N MET A 43 -33.62 5.15 -7.02
CA MET A 43 -34.15 5.42 -5.66
C MET A 43 -33.43 4.55 -4.61
N THR A 44 -33.26 3.27 -4.91
CA THR A 44 -32.58 2.30 -4.03
C THR A 44 -31.11 2.68 -3.79
N LEU A 45 -30.39 3.07 -4.84
CA LEU A 45 -28.99 3.51 -4.75
C LEU A 45 -28.86 4.82 -3.99
N THR A 46 -29.78 5.76 -4.21
CA THR A 46 -29.82 7.05 -3.49
C THR A 46 -30.07 6.84 -2.01
N LYS A 47 -31.04 5.96 -1.66
CA LYS A 47 -31.31 5.56 -0.26
C LYS A 47 -30.08 4.92 0.38
N PHE A 48 -29.40 4.00 -0.31
CA PHE A 48 -28.18 3.38 0.20
C PHE A 48 -27.09 4.41 0.49
N ARG A 49 -26.84 5.34 -0.45
CA ARG A 49 -25.88 6.44 -0.27
C ARG A 49 -26.25 7.31 0.94
N GLN A 50 -27.51 7.65 1.11
CA GLN A 50 -27.99 8.44 2.24
C GLN A 50 -27.76 7.72 3.57
N LEU A 51 -28.15 6.45 3.68
CA LEU A 51 -27.93 5.63 4.89
C LEU A 51 -26.45 5.49 5.25
N LEU A 52 -25.56 5.43 4.25
CA LEU A 52 -24.11 5.44 4.51
C LEU A 52 -23.64 6.78 5.07
N ARG A 53 -24.19 7.92 4.59
CA ARG A 53 -23.90 9.26 5.16
C ARG A 53 -24.37 9.37 6.60
N GLU A 54 -25.59 8.94 6.89
CA GLU A 54 -26.18 8.93 8.25
C GLU A 54 -25.35 8.10 9.23
N ARG A 55 -24.71 7.01 8.74
CA ARG A 55 -23.74 6.21 9.52
C ARG A 55 -22.37 6.86 9.67
N GLY A 56 -22.16 8.07 9.18
CA GLY A 56 -20.88 8.77 9.23
C GLY A 56 -19.80 8.20 8.29
N ALA A 57 -20.19 7.45 7.25
CA ALA A 57 -19.21 6.88 6.32
C ALA A 57 -18.49 7.98 5.53
N GLN A 58 -17.16 7.87 5.46
CA GLN A 58 -16.33 8.80 4.70
C GLN A 58 -16.63 8.72 3.18
N PRO A 59 -16.53 9.85 2.43
CA PRO A 59 -16.79 9.89 0.99
C PRO A 59 -16.06 8.80 0.18
N ALA A 60 -14.80 8.52 0.53
CA ALA A 60 -14.02 7.45 -0.10
C ALA A 60 -14.64 6.06 0.11
N THR A 61 -15.21 5.80 1.28
CA THR A 61 -15.90 4.53 1.60
C THR A 61 -17.18 4.40 0.80
N ILE A 62 -17.97 5.47 0.73
CA ILE A 62 -19.21 5.51 -0.07
C ILE A 62 -18.88 5.25 -1.54
N ASN A 63 -17.90 5.96 -2.10
CA ASN A 63 -17.47 5.80 -3.49
C ASN A 63 -16.97 4.39 -3.79
N ARG A 64 -16.23 3.76 -2.87
CA ARG A 64 -15.78 2.38 -3.02
C ARG A 64 -16.97 1.40 -3.08
N LYS A 65 -17.96 1.55 -2.20
CA LYS A 65 -19.17 0.72 -2.20
C LYS A 65 -20.00 0.91 -3.47
N LEU A 66 -20.18 2.13 -3.94
CA LEU A 66 -20.81 2.41 -5.22
C LEU A 66 -20.01 1.79 -6.39
N SER A 67 -18.68 1.78 -6.33
CA SER A 67 -17.83 1.13 -7.34
C SER A 67 -17.98 -0.40 -7.36
N ALA A 68 -18.26 -1.04 -6.23
CA ALA A 68 -18.60 -2.45 -6.19
C ALA A 68 -19.94 -2.73 -6.90
N LEU A 69 -20.97 -1.91 -6.64
CA LEU A 69 -22.26 -2.00 -7.30
C LEU A 69 -22.16 -1.72 -8.81
N ARG A 70 -21.38 -0.69 -9.22
CA ARG A 70 -21.09 -0.43 -10.65
C ARG A 70 -20.50 -1.66 -11.32
N ALA A 71 -19.49 -2.27 -10.72
CA ALA A 71 -18.83 -3.43 -11.28
C ALA A 71 -19.76 -4.64 -11.40
N PHE A 72 -20.68 -4.80 -10.45
CA PHE A 72 -21.69 -5.88 -10.46
C PHE A 72 -22.72 -5.62 -11.56
N VAL A 73 -23.30 -4.43 -11.62
CA VAL A 73 -24.30 -4.05 -12.63
C VAL A 73 -23.71 -4.05 -14.04
N ASP A 74 -22.48 -3.55 -14.23
CA ASP A 74 -21.81 -3.62 -15.54
C ASP A 74 -21.63 -5.06 -16.01
N HIS A 75 -21.41 -5.99 -15.10
CA HIS A 75 -21.34 -7.42 -15.43
C HIS A 75 -22.71 -7.99 -15.84
N ALA A 76 -23.78 -7.62 -15.13
CA ALA A 76 -25.15 -8.01 -15.46
C ALA A 76 -25.58 -7.40 -16.81
N ARG A 77 -25.21 -6.13 -17.07
CA ARG A 77 -25.50 -5.42 -18.31
C ARG A 77 -24.84 -6.08 -19.52
N LYS A 78 -23.60 -6.52 -19.42
CA LYS A 78 -22.90 -7.27 -20.49
C LYS A 78 -23.58 -8.60 -20.83
N ARG A 79 -24.45 -9.10 -19.99
CA ARG A 79 -25.26 -10.31 -20.17
C ARG A 79 -26.71 -10.03 -20.57
N GLY A 80 -27.06 -8.77 -20.82
CA GLY A 80 -28.40 -8.36 -21.18
C GLY A 80 -29.44 -8.45 -20.07
N ILE A 81 -29.01 -8.61 -18.80
CA ILE A 81 -29.92 -8.73 -17.64
C ILE A 81 -30.55 -7.39 -17.29
N VAL A 82 -29.79 -6.30 -17.43
CA VAL A 82 -30.24 -4.92 -17.24
C VAL A 82 -29.68 -4.02 -18.35
N ASN A 83 -30.34 -2.87 -18.62
CA ASN A 83 -29.90 -1.89 -19.61
C ASN A 83 -29.32 -0.61 -18.98
N TRP A 84 -29.60 -0.32 -17.72
CA TRP A 84 -29.20 0.88 -17.01
C TRP A 84 -27.80 0.75 -16.34
N ARG A 85 -27.21 1.89 -15.97
CA ARG A 85 -25.88 1.97 -15.31
C ARG A 85 -25.99 2.68 -13.96
N VAL A 86 -25.25 2.21 -12.96
CA VAL A 86 -25.18 2.86 -11.65
C VAL A 86 -24.65 4.31 -11.75
N THR A 87 -23.75 4.60 -12.70
CA THR A 87 -23.21 5.95 -12.92
C THR A 87 -24.25 6.97 -13.34
N ASP A 88 -25.28 6.54 -14.05
CA ASP A 88 -26.34 7.38 -14.57
C ASP A 88 -27.39 7.65 -13.48
N LEU A 89 -27.57 6.71 -12.57
CA LEU A 89 -28.56 6.73 -11.48
C LEU A 89 -28.08 7.45 -10.22
N VAL A 90 -26.80 7.29 -9.84
CA VAL A 90 -26.26 7.89 -8.62
C VAL A 90 -24.85 8.41 -8.82
N LYS A 91 -24.65 9.69 -8.50
CA LYS A 91 -23.32 10.30 -8.46
C LYS A 91 -22.57 9.89 -7.18
N GLY A 92 -21.26 9.73 -7.30
CA GLY A 92 -20.39 9.55 -6.14
C GLY A 92 -20.33 10.79 -5.25
N GLU A 93 -19.77 10.60 -4.07
CA GLU A 93 -19.48 11.71 -3.15
C GLU A 93 -18.30 12.54 -3.65
N LYS A 94 -18.44 13.86 -3.63
CA LYS A 94 -17.29 14.76 -3.83
C LYS A 94 -16.37 14.64 -2.62
N GLN A 95 -15.11 14.34 -2.87
CA GLN A 95 -14.09 14.46 -1.84
C GLN A 95 -13.78 15.94 -1.65
N ARG A 96 -14.16 16.50 -0.50
CA ARG A 96 -13.96 17.92 -0.18
C ARG A 96 -12.52 18.27 0.24
N THR A 97 -11.67 17.26 0.45
CA THR A 97 -10.29 17.47 0.90
C THR A 97 -9.38 17.71 -0.30
N ASP A 98 -8.62 18.79 -0.25
CA ASP A 98 -7.51 19.07 -1.17
C ASP A 98 -6.60 17.83 -1.23
N PRO A 99 -6.21 17.36 -2.42
CA PRO A 99 -5.24 16.28 -2.56
C PRO A 99 -3.96 16.49 -1.75
N LYS A 100 -3.48 17.74 -1.65
CA LYS A 100 -2.32 18.13 -0.83
C LYS A 100 -2.58 17.91 0.66
N GLU A 101 -3.75 18.32 1.16
CA GLU A 101 -4.14 18.13 2.57
C GLU A 101 -4.26 16.64 2.93
N ARG A 102 -4.72 15.82 1.99
CA ARG A 102 -4.76 14.35 2.18
C ARG A 102 -3.38 13.74 2.35
N ILE A 103 -2.37 14.23 1.59
CA ILE A 103 -0.99 13.79 1.76
C ILE A 103 -0.47 14.25 3.12
N ARG A 104 -0.68 15.51 3.51
CA ARG A 104 -0.26 16.08 4.80
C ARG A 104 -0.74 15.27 6.00
N GLN A 105 -1.98 14.73 5.96
CA GLN A 105 -2.51 13.88 7.02
C GLN A 105 -1.72 12.57 7.23
N HIS A 106 -0.98 12.14 6.19
CA HIS A 106 -0.15 10.93 6.22
C HIS A 106 1.34 11.22 6.40
N LEU A 107 1.75 12.48 6.54
CA LEU A 107 3.13 12.86 6.79
C LEU A 107 3.33 13.17 8.28
N PRO A 108 4.49 12.82 8.86
CA PRO A 108 4.80 13.12 10.27
C PRO A 108 5.06 14.62 10.51
N ALA A 109 5.50 15.34 9.48
CA ALA A 109 5.82 16.76 9.49
C ALA A 109 5.40 17.43 8.17
N VAL A 110 5.46 18.76 8.11
CA VAL A 110 5.06 19.56 6.93
C VAL A 110 6.27 20.08 6.13
N THR A 111 7.49 20.01 6.68
CA THR A 111 8.74 20.39 6.00
C THR A 111 9.55 19.17 5.61
N ALA A 112 10.44 19.32 4.63
CA ALA A 112 11.32 18.23 4.20
C ALA A 112 12.24 17.77 5.34
N GLU A 113 12.85 18.72 6.05
CA GLU A 113 13.75 18.46 7.19
C GLU A 113 13.01 17.72 8.32
N GLY A 114 11.79 18.15 8.65
CA GLY A 114 10.98 17.48 9.67
C GLY A 114 10.54 16.06 9.26
N ILE A 115 10.32 15.83 7.97
CA ILE A 115 10.04 14.47 7.42
C ILE A 115 11.30 13.61 7.50
N ALA A 116 12.47 14.15 7.09
CA ALA A 116 13.74 13.44 7.15
C ALA A 116 14.11 13.07 8.60
N GLU A 117 14.00 14.02 9.54
CA GLU A 117 14.20 13.75 10.97
C GLU A 117 13.26 12.66 11.51
N ALA A 118 11.99 12.71 11.14
CA ALA A 118 11.02 11.69 11.54
C ALA A 118 11.38 10.30 10.97
N LEU A 119 11.82 10.21 9.71
CA LEU A 119 12.29 8.96 9.12
C LEU A 119 13.55 8.44 9.79
N ARG A 120 14.50 9.30 10.15
CA ARG A 120 15.69 8.93 10.93
C ARG A 120 15.29 8.31 12.26
N LYS A 121 14.43 8.96 13.04
CA LYS A 121 13.91 8.42 14.32
C LYS A 121 13.25 7.04 14.13
N VAL A 122 12.53 6.85 13.04
CA VAL A 122 11.88 5.55 12.71
C VAL A 122 12.91 4.47 12.36
N LEU A 123 13.98 4.82 11.64
CA LEU A 123 15.09 3.91 11.33
C LEU A 123 15.87 3.51 12.59
N ASP A 124 16.02 4.43 13.53
CA ASP A 124 16.73 4.21 14.80
C ASP A 124 15.87 3.48 15.86
N ALA A 125 14.58 3.29 15.60
CA ALA A 125 13.67 2.58 16.50
C ALA A 125 14.07 1.13 16.81
N PHE A 126 14.90 0.52 15.95
CA PHE A 126 15.43 -0.82 16.15
C PHE A 126 16.95 -0.82 16.14
N PRO A 127 17.62 -1.30 17.22
CA PRO A 127 19.07 -1.40 17.27
C PRO A 127 19.58 -2.44 16.26
N GLU A 128 20.80 -2.24 15.74
CA GLU A 128 21.43 -3.14 14.78
C GLU A 128 22.03 -4.41 15.42
N ARG A 129 21.35 -4.97 16.38
CA ARG A 129 21.76 -6.19 17.10
C ARG A 129 20.58 -7.13 17.31
N GLY A 130 20.85 -8.43 17.20
CA GLY A 130 19.83 -9.46 17.31
C GLY A 130 19.00 -9.63 16.04
N LEU A 131 18.61 -10.87 15.77
CA LEU A 131 17.96 -11.28 14.53
C LEU A 131 16.63 -10.53 14.28
N GLN A 132 15.79 -10.40 15.31
CA GLN A 132 14.49 -9.73 15.16
C GLN A 132 14.65 -8.25 14.83
N SER A 133 15.56 -7.57 15.51
CA SER A 133 15.79 -6.16 15.33
C SER A 133 16.39 -5.85 13.96
N LEU A 134 17.36 -6.65 13.51
CA LEU A 134 17.93 -6.55 12.16
C LEU A 134 16.86 -6.74 11.08
N ARG A 135 16.00 -7.75 11.23
CA ARG A 135 14.87 -7.97 10.33
C ARG A 135 13.95 -6.75 10.27
N ASP A 136 13.53 -6.28 11.45
CA ASP A 136 12.53 -5.22 11.57
C ASP A 136 13.09 -3.89 11.09
N LYS A 137 14.37 -3.58 11.38
CA LYS A 137 15.07 -2.40 10.85
C LYS A 137 15.20 -2.47 9.31
N THR A 138 15.58 -3.62 8.76
CA THR A 138 15.69 -3.80 7.30
C THR A 138 14.33 -3.59 6.61
N ILE A 139 13.24 -4.11 7.18
CA ILE A 139 11.89 -3.91 6.66
C ILE A 139 11.52 -2.42 6.65
N VAL A 140 11.80 -1.72 7.74
CA VAL A 140 11.54 -0.27 7.86
C VAL A 140 12.39 0.50 6.86
N ALA A 141 13.69 0.18 6.71
CA ALA A 141 14.58 0.83 5.74
C ALA A 141 14.09 0.67 4.30
N LEU A 142 13.63 -0.52 3.91
CA LEU A 142 13.06 -0.74 2.57
C LEU A 142 11.81 0.12 2.32
N MET A 143 11.01 0.39 3.33
CA MET A 143 9.82 1.24 3.18
C MET A 143 10.16 2.74 3.26
N ALA A 144 11.09 3.12 4.13
CA ALA A 144 11.44 4.52 4.38
C ALA A 144 12.39 5.08 3.33
N LEU A 145 13.44 4.34 2.94
CA LEU A 145 14.50 4.80 2.03
C LEU A 145 14.28 4.39 0.57
N HIS A 146 13.38 3.43 0.31
CA HIS A 146 13.10 2.95 -1.05
C HIS A 146 11.61 3.04 -1.43
N GLY A 147 10.76 3.52 -0.52
CA GLY A 147 9.34 3.71 -0.79
C GLY A 147 8.56 2.44 -1.14
N LEU A 148 9.05 1.26 -0.77
CA LEU A 148 8.39 -0.01 -1.07
C LEU A 148 7.01 -0.10 -0.43
N ARG A 149 6.05 -0.63 -1.18
CA ARG A 149 4.73 -0.95 -0.62
C ARG A 149 4.84 -2.13 0.34
N ARG A 150 4.04 -2.13 1.38
CA ARG A 150 3.95 -3.24 2.34
C ARG A 150 3.80 -4.62 1.66
N VAL A 151 2.95 -4.69 0.63
CA VAL A 151 2.73 -5.93 -0.11
C VAL A 151 3.96 -6.34 -0.93
N GLU A 152 4.74 -5.39 -1.41
CA GLU A 152 5.99 -5.64 -2.14
C GLU A 152 7.03 -6.25 -1.19
N VAL A 153 7.23 -5.64 -0.02
CA VAL A 153 8.14 -6.20 1.01
C VAL A 153 7.70 -7.59 1.48
N ALA A 154 6.38 -7.80 1.68
CA ALA A 154 5.85 -9.11 2.06
C ALA A 154 6.14 -10.20 1.02
N ARG A 155 6.14 -9.85 -0.26
CA ARG A 155 6.29 -10.79 -1.38
C ARG A 155 7.73 -11.10 -1.75
N LEU A 156 8.70 -10.33 -1.27
CA LEU A 156 10.11 -10.53 -1.60
C LEU A 156 10.56 -11.96 -1.32
N SER A 157 11.19 -12.57 -2.31
CA SER A 157 11.81 -13.88 -2.27
C SER A 157 13.31 -13.75 -2.51
N LEU A 158 14.11 -14.72 -2.07
CA LEU A 158 15.57 -14.69 -2.23
C LEU A 158 15.97 -14.59 -3.72
N SER A 159 15.18 -15.16 -4.62
CA SER A 159 15.36 -15.05 -6.09
C SER A 159 15.13 -13.64 -6.64
N ASP A 160 14.57 -12.73 -5.86
CA ASP A 160 14.38 -11.33 -6.25
C ASP A 160 15.59 -10.45 -5.90
N LEU A 161 16.56 -10.98 -5.15
CA LEU A 161 17.81 -10.30 -4.83
C LEU A 161 18.79 -10.47 -5.99
N ILE A 162 19.34 -9.38 -6.49
CA ILE A 162 20.32 -9.32 -7.57
C ILE A 162 21.60 -8.73 -6.97
N ASP A 163 22.70 -9.49 -7.00
CA ASP A 163 24.00 -8.99 -6.60
C ASP A 163 24.55 -8.07 -7.69
N GLU A 164 24.87 -6.83 -7.34
CA GLU A 164 25.50 -5.88 -8.25
C GLU A 164 27.04 -5.92 -8.11
N PRO A 165 27.79 -5.54 -9.18
CA PRO A 165 29.26 -5.56 -9.16
C PRO A 165 29.89 -4.70 -8.06
N ASP A 166 29.23 -3.62 -7.64
CA ASP A 166 29.66 -2.72 -6.55
C ASP A 166 29.33 -3.26 -5.15
N GLY A 167 28.81 -4.48 -5.08
CA GLY A 167 28.53 -5.18 -3.82
C GLY A 167 27.23 -4.75 -3.14
N VAL A 168 26.41 -3.90 -3.74
CA VAL A 168 25.06 -3.62 -3.27
C VAL A 168 24.06 -4.61 -3.85
N PHE A 169 22.84 -4.64 -3.31
CA PHE A 169 21.74 -5.41 -3.90
C PHE A 169 20.84 -4.52 -4.77
N SER A 170 20.39 -5.07 -5.89
CA SER A 170 19.18 -4.64 -6.56
C SER A 170 18.04 -5.59 -6.25
N LEU A 171 16.80 -5.09 -6.22
CA LEU A 171 15.59 -5.88 -5.96
C LEU A 171 14.69 -5.90 -7.18
N ARG A 172 14.26 -7.09 -7.58
CA ARG A 172 13.16 -7.27 -8.53
C ARG A 172 11.83 -7.16 -7.79
N ILE A 173 11.07 -6.11 -8.09
CA ILE A 173 9.80 -5.82 -7.43
C ILE A 173 8.64 -6.10 -8.38
N TRP A 174 7.90 -7.16 -8.11
CA TRP A 174 6.75 -7.57 -8.89
C TRP A 174 5.53 -6.68 -8.66
N GLY A 175 4.97 -6.19 -9.76
CA GLY A 175 3.78 -5.35 -9.79
C GLY A 175 2.54 -6.12 -10.23
N LYS A 176 1.57 -5.40 -10.80
CA LYS A 176 0.34 -5.99 -11.34
C LYS A 176 0.55 -6.47 -12.77
N GLY A 177 0.02 -7.68 -13.10
CA GLY A 177 0.07 -8.25 -14.46
C GLY A 177 1.46 -8.72 -14.85
N ASP A 178 2.16 -9.36 -13.91
CA ASP A 178 3.50 -9.96 -14.08
C ASP A 178 4.59 -9.00 -14.60
N LYS A 179 4.34 -7.70 -14.47
CA LYS A 179 5.35 -6.67 -14.70
C LYS A 179 6.20 -6.51 -13.45
N PHE A 180 7.49 -6.31 -13.64
CA PHE A 180 8.39 -5.99 -12.54
C PHE A 180 9.19 -4.71 -12.84
N ARG A 181 9.73 -4.13 -11.80
CA ARG A 181 10.77 -3.11 -11.88
C ARG A 181 11.96 -3.54 -11.03
N VAL A 182 13.12 -3.07 -11.38
CA VAL A 182 14.34 -3.26 -10.60
C VAL A 182 14.63 -1.96 -9.87
N ILE A 183 14.95 -2.06 -8.58
CA ILE A 183 15.40 -0.93 -7.77
C ILE A 183 16.75 -1.29 -7.16
N LYS A 184 17.74 -0.41 -7.27
CA LYS A 184 19.02 -0.55 -6.60
C LYS A 184 18.89 -0.06 -5.17
N LEU A 185 19.40 -0.83 -4.21
CA LEU A 185 19.40 -0.43 -2.81
C LEU A 185 20.58 0.51 -2.53
N VAL A 186 20.40 1.40 -1.55
CA VAL A 186 21.52 2.14 -0.97
C VAL A 186 22.40 1.17 -0.15
N ALA A 187 23.67 1.54 0.01
CA ALA A 187 24.68 0.71 0.69
C ALA A 187 24.25 0.30 2.10
N GLU A 188 23.66 1.23 2.87
CA GLU A 188 23.18 1.01 4.24
C GLU A 188 22.08 -0.04 4.29
N THR A 189 21.09 0.03 3.40
CA THR A 189 19.99 -0.96 3.33
C THR A 189 20.53 -2.33 2.92
N THR A 190 21.47 -2.37 1.98
CA THR A 190 22.15 -3.60 1.58
C THR A 190 22.92 -4.23 2.76
N LYS A 191 23.67 -3.41 3.50
CA LYS A 191 24.39 -3.85 4.70
C LYS A 191 23.45 -4.44 5.76
N LEU A 192 22.34 -3.77 6.04
CA LEU A 192 21.31 -4.29 6.95
C LEU A 192 20.75 -5.63 6.48
N LEU A 193 20.41 -5.73 5.20
CA LEU A 193 19.86 -6.97 4.62
C LEU A 193 20.87 -8.12 4.68
N LYS A 194 22.14 -7.89 4.32
CA LYS A 194 23.21 -8.89 4.42
C LYS A 194 23.41 -9.36 5.88
N ARG A 195 23.42 -8.42 6.83
CA ARG A 195 23.52 -8.74 8.27
C ARG A 195 22.33 -9.55 8.78
N TYR A 196 21.11 -9.20 8.36
CA TYR A 196 19.91 -9.96 8.69
C TYR A 196 19.98 -11.39 8.15
N LEU A 197 20.32 -11.58 6.88
CA LEU A 197 20.44 -12.91 6.26
C LEU A 197 21.53 -13.76 6.94
N ALA A 198 22.67 -13.16 7.26
CA ALA A 198 23.74 -13.83 8.02
C ALA A 198 23.28 -14.21 9.43
N ALA A 199 22.53 -13.34 10.11
CA ALA A 199 21.98 -13.64 11.44
C ALA A 199 20.92 -14.75 11.38
N LEU A 200 20.09 -14.79 10.32
CA LEU A 200 19.12 -15.84 10.08
C LEU A 200 19.80 -17.21 9.91
N LYS A 201 20.88 -17.26 9.11
CA LYS A 201 21.70 -18.47 8.93
C LYS A 201 22.33 -18.94 10.24
N ARG A 202 22.94 -18.00 11.01
CA ARG A 202 23.52 -18.34 12.35
C ARG A 202 22.49 -18.89 13.34
N ALA A 203 21.26 -18.35 13.28
CA ALA A 203 20.15 -18.81 14.13
C ALA A 203 19.55 -20.16 13.67
N LYS A 204 20.07 -20.74 12.59
CA LYS A 204 19.57 -21.99 11.98
C LYS A 204 18.06 -21.93 11.73
N ILE A 205 17.58 -20.80 11.20
CA ILE A 205 16.19 -20.62 10.79
C ILE A 205 16.14 -20.70 9.27
N GLU A 206 15.59 -21.79 8.78
CA GLU A 206 15.39 -22.00 7.35
C GLU A 206 14.10 -21.34 6.89
N PRO A 207 14.17 -20.44 5.90
CA PRO A 207 12.99 -19.90 5.26
C PRO A 207 12.21 -21.00 4.55
N LYS A 208 10.90 -21.09 4.83
CA LYS A 208 10.02 -22.11 4.24
C LYS A 208 9.47 -21.59 2.92
N GLN A 209 9.81 -22.29 1.84
CA GLN A 209 9.30 -21.98 0.50
C GLN A 209 7.78 -22.02 0.47
N ASP A 210 7.20 -21.07 -0.27
CA ASP A 210 5.77 -21.00 -0.56
C ASP A 210 5.55 -20.79 -2.07
N ALA A 211 4.31 -20.52 -2.48
CA ALA A 211 3.98 -20.30 -3.88
C ALA A 211 4.68 -19.09 -4.53
N LEU A 212 5.29 -18.21 -3.73
CA LEU A 212 6.06 -17.05 -4.20
C LEU A 212 7.58 -17.30 -4.19
N GLY A 213 8.01 -18.48 -3.75
CA GLY A 213 9.43 -18.83 -3.58
C GLY A 213 9.89 -18.78 -2.14
N VAL A 214 11.21 -18.81 -1.90
CA VAL A 214 11.83 -18.76 -0.58
C VAL A 214 11.78 -17.31 -0.05
N PRO A 215 11.06 -17.02 1.05
CA PRO A 215 10.87 -15.65 1.52
C PRO A 215 12.16 -15.01 2.05
N VAL A 216 12.37 -13.73 1.74
CA VAL A 216 13.44 -12.93 2.37
C VAL A 216 13.14 -12.72 3.84
N PHE A 217 11.92 -12.26 4.16
CA PHE A 217 11.53 -11.94 5.54
C PHE A 217 10.62 -13.02 6.14
N VAL A 218 11.04 -13.56 7.25
CA VAL A 218 10.35 -14.68 7.89
C VAL A 218 9.89 -14.38 9.31
N SER A 219 8.84 -15.10 9.72
CA SER A 219 8.40 -15.12 11.11
C SER A 219 9.42 -15.84 11.98
N LEU A 220 9.71 -15.28 13.16
CA LEU A 220 10.67 -15.79 14.13
C LEU A 220 9.99 -16.48 15.32
N ARG A 221 8.65 -16.50 15.37
CA ARG A 221 7.84 -17.05 16.48
C ARG A 221 7.02 -18.27 16.00
N LYS A 222 5.75 -18.38 16.41
CA LYS A 222 4.85 -19.54 16.17
C LYS A 222 4.88 -20.10 14.74
N SER A 223 5.04 -19.26 13.73
CA SER A 223 5.17 -19.66 12.31
C SER A 223 6.61 -19.52 11.80
N LYS A 224 7.60 -19.95 12.62
CA LYS A 224 9.04 -19.85 12.36
C LYS A 224 9.40 -20.31 10.94
N GLY A 225 10.12 -19.46 10.22
CA GLY A 225 10.54 -19.71 8.84
C GLY A 225 9.50 -19.38 7.77
N LYS A 226 8.21 -19.23 8.11
CA LYS A 226 7.19 -18.84 7.13
C LYS A 226 7.27 -17.33 6.80
N ARG A 227 6.88 -16.99 5.58
CA ARG A 227 6.77 -15.59 5.09
C ARG A 227 5.97 -14.73 6.06
N LEU A 228 6.39 -13.47 6.25
CA LEU A 228 5.64 -12.52 7.06
C LEU A 228 4.30 -12.16 6.41
N THR A 229 3.26 -12.11 7.22
CA THR A 229 1.95 -11.63 6.80
C THR A 229 1.91 -10.09 6.74
N LEU A 230 0.95 -9.54 5.99
CA LEU A 230 0.75 -8.09 5.94
C LEU A 230 0.45 -7.48 7.32
N THR A 231 -0.23 -8.22 8.20
CA THR A 231 -0.51 -7.77 9.58
C THR A 231 0.77 -7.68 10.40
N GLN A 232 1.67 -8.68 10.28
CA GLN A 232 2.96 -8.63 10.98
C GLN A 232 3.82 -7.46 10.52
N LEU A 233 3.84 -7.16 9.22
CA LEU A 233 4.54 -5.98 8.69
C LEU A 233 3.93 -4.67 9.22
N ASN A 234 2.61 -4.55 9.30
CA ASN A 234 1.98 -3.40 9.95
C ASN A 234 2.45 -3.25 11.40
N ASN A 235 2.42 -4.35 12.18
CA ASN A 235 2.83 -4.31 13.57
C ASN A 235 4.28 -3.88 13.75
N ILE A 236 5.19 -4.28 12.83
CA ILE A 236 6.60 -3.85 12.83
C ILE A 236 6.70 -2.34 12.62
N VAL A 237 6.03 -1.80 11.58
CA VAL A 237 6.07 -0.36 11.30
C VAL A 237 5.35 0.43 12.41
N ASP A 238 4.24 -0.07 12.92
CA ASP A 238 3.53 0.56 14.03
C ASP A 238 4.39 0.64 15.30
N ALA A 239 5.17 -0.42 15.58
CA ALA A 239 6.13 -0.42 16.67
C ALA A 239 7.29 0.56 16.44
N ALA A 240 7.79 0.69 15.20
CA ALA A 240 8.80 1.68 14.85
C ALA A 240 8.30 3.12 15.06
N LEU A 241 7.11 3.43 14.54
CA LEU A 241 6.47 4.74 14.72
C LEU A 241 6.23 5.08 16.19
N ALA A 242 5.82 4.09 17.00
CA ALA A 242 5.60 4.27 18.44
C ALA A 242 6.91 4.55 19.18
N LYS A 243 7.97 3.76 18.91
CA LYS A 243 9.29 3.96 19.50
C LYS A 243 9.93 5.29 19.11
N ALA A 244 9.69 5.73 17.86
CA ALA A 244 10.11 7.05 17.39
C ALA A 244 9.32 8.21 18.01
N GLY A 245 8.28 7.93 18.81
CA GLY A 245 7.44 8.97 19.44
C GLY A 245 6.50 9.70 18.47
N ILE A 246 6.32 9.21 17.24
CA ILE A 246 5.53 9.90 16.21
C ILE A 246 4.24 9.16 15.81
N LYS A 247 3.93 8.03 16.47
CA LYS A 247 2.72 7.27 16.16
C LYS A 247 1.46 8.07 16.45
N ARG A 248 0.66 8.32 15.40
CA ARG A 248 -0.67 8.95 15.50
C ARG A 248 -1.63 8.34 14.48
N LYS A 249 -2.93 8.66 14.62
CA LYS A 249 -3.95 8.27 13.64
C LYS A 249 -3.58 8.79 12.25
N GLY A 250 -3.63 7.92 11.24
CA GLY A 250 -3.27 8.26 9.86
C GLY A 250 -1.85 7.81 9.48
N LEU A 251 -0.91 7.64 10.43
CA LEU A 251 0.43 7.14 10.12
C LEU A 251 0.47 5.60 10.09
N SER A 252 1.06 5.06 9.03
CA SER A 252 1.11 3.62 8.74
C SER A 252 2.26 3.29 7.79
N CYS A 253 2.38 2.02 7.39
CA CYS A 253 3.30 1.61 6.32
C CYS A 253 3.21 2.48 5.06
N HIS A 254 2.01 2.96 4.71
CA HIS A 254 1.83 3.78 3.52
C HIS A 254 2.40 5.20 3.70
N SER A 255 2.43 5.67 4.93
CA SER A 255 3.01 6.97 5.29
C SER A 255 4.52 7.01 5.05
N LEU A 256 5.27 5.93 5.33
CA LEU A 256 6.70 5.87 5.02
C LEU A 256 6.95 6.05 3.51
N ARG A 257 6.13 5.43 2.68
CA ARG A 257 6.20 5.63 1.24
C ARG A 257 5.80 7.05 0.80
N HIS A 258 4.84 7.68 1.46
CA HIS A 258 4.52 9.10 1.20
C HIS A 258 5.68 10.00 1.58
N CYS A 259 6.33 9.75 2.72
CA CYS A 259 7.54 10.46 3.13
C CYS A 259 8.64 10.34 2.08
N PHE A 260 8.96 9.10 1.67
CA PHE A 260 9.92 8.86 0.58
C PHE A 260 9.55 9.63 -0.69
N GLY A 261 8.30 9.49 -1.17
CA GLY A 261 7.86 10.17 -2.38
C GLY A 261 7.92 11.70 -2.27
N THR A 262 7.60 12.26 -1.10
CA THR A 262 7.65 13.70 -0.86
C THR A 262 9.09 14.21 -0.85
N LEU A 263 10.02 13.52 -0.18
CA LEU A 263 11.44 13.89 -0.15
C LEU A 263 12.09 13.69 -1.53
N ALA A 264 11.89 12.55 -2.17
CA ALA A 264 12.46 12.28 -3.49
C ALA A 264 11.96 13.26 -4.56
N ALA A 265 10.72 13.78 -4.44
CA ALA A 265 10.17 14.76 -5.37
C ALA A 265 10.87 16.13 -5.31
N THR A 266 11.69 16.40 -4.31
CA THR A 266 12.50 17.64 -4.25
C THR A 266 13.71 17.61 -5.19
N SER A 267 14.19 16.41 -5.54
CA SER A 267 15.44 16.23 -6.30
C SER A 267 15.29 15.32 -7.52
N VAL A 268 14.22 14.55 -7.62
CA VAL A 268 13.99 13.57 -8.68
C VAL A 268 12.79 13.96 -9.54
N PRO A 269 12.90 13.91 -10.86
CA PRO A 269 11.79 14.12 -11.78
C PRO A 269 10.64 13.18 -11.51
N ILE A 270 9.43 13.70 -11.62
CA ILE A 270 8.22 12.95 -11.30
C ILE A 270 7.94 11.74 -12.21
N PRO A 271 8.19 11.78 -13.53
CA PRO A 271 8.10 10.58 -14.34
C PRO A 271 9.02 9.47 -13.84
N ASP A 272 10.26 9.81 -13.47
CA ASP A 272 11.24 8.85 -12.98
C ASP A 272 10.87 8.33 -11.60
N LEU A 273 10.44 9.21 -10.70
CA LEU A 273 9.90 8.83 -9.40
C LEU A 273 8.66 7.95 -9.53
N ALA A 274 7.77 8.24 -10.50
CA ALA A 274 6.60 7.41 -10.78
C ALA A 274 6.98 6.01 -11.25
N ALA A 275 7.95 5.92 -12.16
CA ALA A 275 8.48 4.66 -12.65
C ALA A 275 9.15 3.87 -11.51
N TYR A 276 10.01 4.52 -10.72
CA TYR A 276 10.65 3.92 -9.55
C TYR A 276 9.63 3.39 -8.54
N LEU A 277 8.62 4.18 -8.20
CA LEU A 277 7.55 3.78 -7.30
C LEU A 277 6.59 2.75 -7.92
N GLY A 278 6.58 2.55 -9.23
CA GLY A 278 5.66 1.67 -9.94
C GLY A 278 4.21 2.15 -9.83
N HIS A 279 3.96 3.42 -10.14
CA HIS A 279 2.63 3.99 -10.26
C HIS A 279 2.10 3.72 -11.67
N SER A 280 0.98 2.98 -11.79
CA SER A 280 0.32 2.68 -13.06
C SER A 280 -0.46 3.87 -13.64
N ASN A 281 -0.64 4.94 -12.88
CA ASN A 281 -1.32 6.16 -13.29
C ASN A 281 -0.45 7.37 -12.91
N ILE A 282 0.08 8.04 -13.92
CA ILE A 282 0.91 9.24 -13.82
C ILE A 282 0.17 10.38 -13.08
N ALA A 283 -1.17 10.45 -13.17
CA ALA A 283 -1.96 11.41 -12.41
C ALA A 283 -1.81 11.23 -10.88
N THR A 284 -1.41 10.05 -10.40
CA THR A 284 -1.10 9.83 -8.98
C THR A 284 0.24 10.46 -8.59
N THR A 285 1.10 10.67 -9.57
CA THR A 285 2.42 11.27 -9.43
C THR A 285 2.45 12.70 -10.00
N GLY A 286 1.51 13.07 -10.85
CA GLY A 286 1.35 14.43 -11.40
C GLY A 286 1.02 15.51 -10.34
N LEU A 287 0.88 15.08 -9.07
CA LEU A 287 0.93 15.98 -7.91
C LEU A 287 2.35 16.52 -7.63
N TYR A 288 3.33 16.08 -8.40
CA TYR A 288 4.75 16.39 -8.20
C TYR A 288 5.43 16.72 -9.54
N ALA A 289 5.20 17.80 -10.28
CA ALA A 289 5.74 18.06 -11.63
C ALA A 289 7.13 18.72 -11.66
N HIS A 290 8.04 18.20 -12.38
CA HIS A 290 8.99 18.37 -13.49
C HIS A 290 10.47 18.12 -13.16
N ALA A 291 11.08 17.48 -13.91
CA ALA A 291 11.92 17.04 -15.03
C ALA A 291 13.40 16.71 -14.72
N VAL A 292 13.81 15.61 -15.26
CA VAL A 292 15.04 15.02 -15.79
C VAL A 292 16.36 15.08 -14.99
N ASN A 293 16.77 13.92 -14.48
CA ASN A 293 18.11 13.26 -14.59
C ASN A 293 18.06 11.87 -13.93
N ALA A 294 18.83 10.93 -14.43
CA ALA A 294 18.84 9.53 -13.95
C ALA A 294 19.52 9.38 -12.57
N VAL A 295 18.94 10.00 -11.55
CA VAL A 295 19.37 9.83 -10.15
C VAL A 295 18.50 8.74 -9.52
N ASN A 296 19.15 7.82 -8.80
CA ASN A 296 18.40 6.84 -8.00
C ASN A 296 17.63 7.58 -6.90
N PRO A 297 16.29 7.53 -6.86
CA PRO A 297 15.50 8.25 -5.86
C PRO A 297 15.79 7.84 -4.40
N ALA A 298 16.33 6.65 -4.18
CA ALA A 298 16.72 6.21 -2.86
C ALA A 298 17.97 6.92 -2.35
N ASP A 299 18.91 7.26 -3.24
CA ASP A 299 20.12 8.00 -2.84
C ASP A 299 19.75 9.41 -2.39
N ALA A 300 18.89 10.12 -3.12
CA ALA A 300 18.42 11.45 -2.75
C ALA A 300 17.68 11.48 -1.37
N VAL A 301 16.95 10.43 -1.04
CA VAL A 301 16.30 10.30 0.27
C VAL A 301 17.31 9.90 1.34
N SER A 302 18.27 9.02 0.99
CA SER A 302 19.32 8.56 1.89
C SER A 302 20.20 9.73 2.35
N GLU A 303 20.65 10.60 1.43
CA GLU A 303 21.39 11.81 1.77
C GLU A 303 20.61 12.67 2.78
N LEU A 304 19.34 13.01 2.50
CA LEU A 304 18.51 13.82 3.40
C LEU A 304 18.28 13.21 4.77
N VAL A 305 18.16 11.88 4.85
CA VAL A 305 17.79 11.18 6.11
C VAL A 305 19.01 10.77 6.91
N LEU A 306 20.12 10.38 6.26
CA LEU A 306 21.31 9.84 6.91
C LEU A 306 22.38 10.88 7.14
N GLU A 307 22.47 11.93 6.32
CA GLU A 307 23.45 13.01 6.45
C GLU A 307 22.98 14.15 7.39
N ALA A 308 21.69 14.22 7.72
CA ALA A 308 21.16 15.18 8.72
C ALA A 308 21.54 14.81 10.17
N ALA A 309 22.57 14.04 10.37
CA ALA A 309 23.19 13.65 11.63
C ALA A 309 24.53 14.35 11.83
#